data_314583a61cc1325ced8c078398f2354c
#
_entry.id   314583a61cc1325ced8c078398f2354c
#
_cell.length_a   1.000
_cell.length_b   1.000
_cell.length_c   1.000
_cell.angle_alpha   90.00
_cell.angle_beta   90.00
_cell.angle_gamma   90.00
#
_symmetry.space_group_name_H-M   'P 1'
#
loop_
_entity.id
_entity.type
_entity.pdbx_description
1 polymer ?
#
loop_
_entity_poly.entity_id
_entity_poly.type
_entity_poly.pdbx_seq_one_letter_code
_entity_poly.pdbx_strand_id
1 'polypeptide(L)'
;MLGNTAGNAFVAVNNIGGTGAQTIEGIEIIEVAGNSDGTFEKAGRIVAGAYDYNVVQKGSNWYLTSFIPAPPDPEDPDPVDPHDPDPVDPDPVDPIDPDPVDPVDPIIPEPEEPVAPPVTEQQYRPEAGSYLANNYAANTLFMTRLHDRLGETQYVDMLTGEKKVTSLWMRNVGAHTRFKDGSGQLKTQSNSYVMQLGGDLAQWSSDGLDRWHLGAMAGYANSQNRTRSSLTGYHSRGQVTGYSVGLYGTWYANDADKTGTYVDTWALYNWFDNKVMGQEQAAEKYKSSGITASVEAGYSFKLGESERNSYWLQPKAQVVWMDVQADSHREANGTRVKDNTDGNLMTRLGVKAFINGHNAIDDGKSREFQPFVEANWIHNTQTTSVKMDDVSNDMRGTKNIGELKVGVEGQITPRLNVWSNVAQQVGDKGYSDTRGMLGVKYNF
;
A
#
# COMPACT_ATOMS: atom_id res chain seq x y z
N MET A 1 -33.38 -31.31 11.07
CA MET A 1 -33.68 -31.97 12.36
C MET A 1 -35.19 -32.08 12.52
N LEU A 2 -35.72 -33.28 12.81
CA LEU A 2 -37.19 -33.55 12.89
C LEU A 2 -37.77 -33.28 14.26
N GLY A 3 -37.31 -32.27 14.97
CA GLY A 3 -37.82 -31.93 16.33
C GLY A 3 -37.25 -30.63 16.82
N ASN A 4 -37.43 -30.39 18.14
CA ASN A 4 -36.91 -29.20 18.82
C ASN A 4 -35.40 -29.35 19.06
N THR A 5 -34.71 -28.21 19.11
CA THR A 5 -33.32 -28.15 19.55
C THR A 5 -33.21 -27.49 20.92
N ALA A 6 -32.22 -27.92 21.71
CA ALA A 6 -31.91 -27.33 23.03
C ALA A 6 -30.43 -27.50 23.33
N GLY A 7 -29.86 -26.64 24.18
CA GLY A 7 -28.42 -26.63 24.52
C GLY A 7 -27.54 -26.03 23.43
N ASN A 8 -26.24 -26.21 23.55
CA ASN A 8 -25.25 -25.59 22.68
C ASN A 8 -24.51 -26.66 21.86
N ALA A 9 -24.28 -26.41 20.58
CA ALA A 9 -23.50 -27.25 19.69
C ALA A 9 -22.53 -26.42 18.84
N PHE A 10 -21.39 -27.03 18.50
CA PHE A 10 -20.41 -26.41 17.60
C PHE A 10 -20.54 -26.97 16.19
N VAL A 11 -20.49 -26.07 15.21
CA VAL A 11 -20.57 -26.38 13.79
C VAL A 11 -19.19 -26.17 13.16
N ALA A 12 -18.61 -27.26 12.64
CA ALA A 12 -17.44 -27.21 11.79
C ALA A 12 -17.87 -27.31 10.33
N VAL A 13 -17.40 -26.37 9.50
CA VAL A 13 -17.67 -26.38 8.05
C VAL A 13 -16.36 -26.51 7.30
N ASN A 14 -16.31 -27.50 6.41
CA ASN A 14 -15.17 -27.71 5.53
C ASN A 14 -15.59 -27.43 4.09
N ASN A 15 -14.87 -26.53 3.41
CA ASN A 15 -15.11 -26.24 2.01
C ASN A 15 -14.53 -27.37 1.14
N ILE A 16 -15.38 -28.08 0.38
CA ILE A 16 -14.97 -29.14 -0.53
C ILE A 16 -14.99 -28.63 -1.98
N GLY A 17 -14.17 -27.61 -2.28
CA GLY A 17 -13.98 -27.09 -3.63
C GLY A 17 -15.01 -26.05 -4.11
N GLY A 18 -15.82 -25.51 -3.22
CA GLY A 18 -16.66 -24.35 -3.53
C GLY A 18 -15.80 -23.07 -3.65
N THR A 19 -16.13 -22.20 -4.61
CA THR A 19 -15.38 -20.94 -4.86
C THR A 19 -15.66 -19.85 -3.84
N GLY A 20 -16.57 -20.06 -2.89
CA GLY A 20 -17.06 -19.03 -2.00
C GLY A 20 -17.87 -17.97 -2.74
N ALA A 21 -18.95 -17.52 -2.14
CA ALA A 21 -19.81 -16.51 -2.74
C ALA A 21 -20.28 -15.52 -1.66
N GLN A 22 -20.57 -14.33 -2.12
CA GLN A 22 -21.36 -13.38 -1.37
C GLN A 22 -22.73 -14.02 -1.13
N THR A 23 -23.11 -14.17 0.14
CA THR A 23 -24.44 -14.68 0.45
C THR A 23 -25.46 -13.50 0.44
N ILE A 24 -26.67 -13.74 -0.04
CA ILE A 24 -27.77 -12.76 0.01
C ILE A 24 -28.66 -13.13 1.20
N GLU A 25 -29.21 -14.34 1.19
CA GLU A 25 -30.06 -14.82 2.28
C GLU A 25 -29.32 -15.76 3.24
N GLY A 26 -28.13 -16.18 2.88
CA GLY A 26 -27.35 -17.19 3.59
C GLY A 26 -27.47 -18.56 2.94
N ILE A 27 -26.58 -19.46 3.34
CA ILE A 27 -26.57 -20.87 2.92
C ILE A 27 -27.17 -21.66 4.10
N GLU A 28 -28.36 -22.25 3.94
CA GLU A 28 -28.94 -23.08 4.97
C GLU A 28 -28.09 -24.31 5.25
N ILE A 29 -27.72 -24.50 6.51
CA ILE A 29 -26.88 -25.61 6.96
C ILE A 29 -27.61 -26.53 7.94
N ILE A 30 -28.62 -26.00 8.68
CA ILE A 30 -29.43 -26.79 9.63
C ILE A 30 -30.87 -26.36 9.48
N GLU A 31 -31.73 -27.27 9.06
CA GLU A 31 -33.18 -27.12 9.07
C GLU A 31 -33.74 -27.71 10.37
N VAL A 32 -34.57 -26.96 11.09
CA VAL A 32 -35.23 -27.35 12.36
C VAL A 32 -36.74 -27.32 12.18
N ALA A 33 -37.39 -28.49 12.23
CA ALA A 33 -38.84 -28.61 12.02
C ALA A 33 -39.66 -28.20 13.25
N GLY A 34 -39.04 -28.06 14.42
CA GLY A 34 -39.67 -27.66 15.67
C GLY A 34 -39.11 -26.35 16.21
N ASN A 35 -39.17 -26.19 17.52
CA ASN A 35 -38.58 -25.01 18.19
C ASN A 35 -37.06 -25.07 18.14
N SER A 36 -36.44 -23.95 17.86
CA SER A 36 -34.95 -23.82 17.76
C SER A 36 -34.42 -23.01 18.95
N ASP A 37 -34.56 -23.62 20.15
CA ASP A 37 -34.12 -23.02 21.43
C ASP A 37 -32.64 -23.31 21.73
N GLY A 38 -32.01 -24.20 20.94
CA GLY A 38 -30.59 -24.50 21.00
C GLY A 38 -29.76 -23.48 20.23
N THR A 39 -28.48 -23.29 20.62
CA THR A 39 -27.52 -22.43 19.91
C THR A 39 -26.52 -23.28 19.12
N PHE A 40 -26.19 -22.82 17.90
CA PHE A 40 -25.14 -23.39 17.07
C PHE A 40 -24.06 -22.34 16.82
N GLU A 41 -22.88 -22.60 17.35
CA GLU A 41 -21.73 -21.73 17.21
C GLU A 41 -20.68 -22.35 16.27
N LYS A 42 -19.88 -21.52 15.61
CA LYS A 42 -18.79 -22.06 14.76
C LYS A 42 -17.68 -22.65 15.62
N ALA A 43 -17.24 -23.86 15.29
CA ALA A 43 -16.14 -24.55 15.97
C ALA A 43 -14.75 -23.93 15.65
N GLY A 44 -14.66 -23.08 14.63
CA GLY A 44 -13.46 -22.39 14.17
C GLY A 44 -13.80 -21.43 13.05
N ARG A 45 -12.80 -20.80 12.48
CA ARG A 45 -12.98 -19.86 11.38
C ARG A 45 -13.45 -20.59 10.11
N ILE A 46 -14.50 -20.11 9.47
CA ILE A 46 -15.09 -20.67 8.25
C ILE A 46 -14.77 -19.73 7.10
N VAL A 47 -14.07 -20.22 6.07
CA VAL A 47 -13.64 -19.42 4.92
C VAL A 47 -13.91 -20.14 3.60
N ALA A 48 -14.27 -19.38 2.57
CA ALA A 48 -14.29 -19.85 1.18
C ALA A 48 -14.11 -18.65 0.25
N GLY A 49 -13.24 -18.80 -0.76
CA GLY A 49 -12.89 -17.69 -1.65
C GLY A 49 -12.34 -16.48 -0.87
N ALA A 50 -12.87 -15.31 -1.16
CA ALA A 50 -12.46 -14.06 -0.53
C ALA A 50 -13.18 -13.74 0.78
N TYR A 51 -14.05 -14.62 1.29
CA TYR A 51 -14.96 -14.32 2.38
C TYR A 51 -14.73 -15.13 3.66
N ASP A 52 -14.98 -14.48 4.80
CA ASP A 52 -15.26 -15.12 6.09
C ASP A 52 -16.76 -15.33 6.24
N TYR A 53 -17.15 -16.43 6.89
CA TYR A 53 -18.55 -16.77 7.15
C TYR A 53 -18.82 -16.91 8.63
N ASN A 54 -20.06 -16.56 9.02
CA ASN A 54 -20.60 -16.79 10.34
C ASN A 54 -21.82 -17.71 10.27
N VAL A 55 -22.11 -18.40 11.38
CA VAL A 55 -23.34 -19.18 11.60
C VAL A 55 -24.36 -18.24 12.25
N VAL A 56 -25.52 -18.07 11.65
CA VAL A 56 -26.60 -17.20 12.13
C VAL A 56 -27.93 -17.95 12.11
N GLN A 57 -28.79 -17.67 13.08
CA GLN A 57 -30.15 -18.16 13.12
C GLN A 57 -31.08 -17.23 12.34
N LYS A 58 -31.96 -17.80 11.50
CA LYS A 58 -33.04 -17.09 10.82
C LYS A 58 -34.34 -17.90 10.96
N GLY A 59 -35.26 -17.41 11.75
CA GLY A 59 -36.43 -18.21 12.17
C GLY A 59 -35.98 -19.42 12.98
N SER A 60 -36.44 -20.62 12.62
CA SER A 60 -36.01 -21.86 13.27
C SER A 60 -34.72 -22.44 12.68
N ASN A 61 -34.29 -22.03 11.48
CA ASN A 61 -33.18 -22.61 10.72
C ASN A 61 -31.87 -21.84 10.92
N TRP A 62 -30.74 -22.50 10.61
CA TRP A 62 -29.41 -21.93 10.76
C TRP A 62 -28.68 -21.89 9.42
N TYR A 63 -27.99 -20.76 9.19
CA TYR A 63 -27.38 -20.40 7.90
C TYR A 63 -25.93 -19.98 8.06
N LEU A 64 -25.13 -20.19 7.02
CA LEU A 64 -23.86 -19.51 6.82
C LEU A 64 -24.10 -18.18 6.12
N THR A 65 -23.53 -17.11 6.65
CA THR A 65 -23.57 -15.80 6.01
C THR A 65 -22.19 -15.18 5.92
N SER A 66 -21.90 -14.52 4.80
CA SER A 66 -20.72 -13.68 4.62
C SER A 66 -20.97 -12.21 4.99
N PHE A 67 -22.15 -11.90 5.52
CA PHE A 67 -22.49 -10.56 6.03
C PHE A 67 -22.33 -10.46 7.54
N ILE A 68 -22.10 -9.26 8.04
CA ILE A 68 -22.43 -8.90 9.41
C ILE A 68 -23.92 -8.56 9.42
N PRO A 69 -24.75 -9.23 10.21
CA PRO A 69 -26.14 -8.82 10.41
C PRO A 69 -26.16 -7.37 10.90
N ALA A 70 -27.06 -6.56 10.36
CA ALA A 70 -27.32 -5.25 10.94
C ALA A 70 -27.64 -5.43 12.44
N PRO A 71 -27.17 -4.57 13.34
CA PRO A 71 -27.65 -4.59 14.71
C PRO A 71 -29.19 -4.54 14.69
N PRO A 72 -29.87 -5.27 15.58
CA PRO A 72 -31.32 -5.17 15.67
C PRO A 72 -31.69 -3.69 15.78
N ASP A 73 -32.67 -3.26 15.01
CA ASP A 73 -33.24 -1.92 15.14
C ASP A 73 -33.47 -1.68 16.64
N PRO A 74 -33.04 -0.53 17.16
CA PRO A 74 -33.44 -0.17 18.52
C PRO A 74 -34.96 -0.29 18.56
N GLU A 75 -35.43 -1.21 19.38
CA GLU A 75 -36.87 -1.45 19.54
C GLU A 75 -37.59 -0.11 19.57
N ASP A 76 -38.54 0.05 18.64
CA ASP A 76 -39.43 1.20 18.62
C ASP A 76 -39.92 1.41 20.06
N PRO A 77 -39.69 2.56 20.68
CA PRO A 77 -40.12 2.73 22.07
C PRO A 77 -41.62 2.42 22.11
N ASP A 78 -41.99 1.45 22.95
CA ASP A 78 -43.38 1.08 23.17
C ASP A 78 -44.24 2.36 23.14
N PRO A 79 -45.36 2.37 22.40
CA PRO A 79 -46.22 3.54 22.35
C PRO A 79 -46.57 3.92 23.81
N VAL A 80 -46.08 5.09 24.21
CA VAL A 80 -46.36 5.63 25.55
C VAL A 80 -47.87 5.71 25.67
N ASP A 81 -48.42 4.87 26.55
CA ASP A 81 -49.83 4.88 26.88
C ASP A 81 -50.24 6.33 27.25
N PRO A 82 -51.17 6.97 26.53
CA PRO A 82 -51.56 8.33 26.87
C PRO A 82 -52.14 8.31 28.27
N HIS A 83 -51.38 8.78 29.25
CA HIS A 83 -51.86 9.00 30.60
C HIS A 83 -53.15 9.81 30.52
N ASP A 84 -54.23 9.20 30.98
CA ASP A 84 -55.51 9.84 31.24
C ASP A 84 -55.25 11.08 32.13
N PRO A 85 -55.53 12.30 31.68
CA PRO A 85 -55.28 13.48 32.52
C PRO A 85 -56.28 13.49 33.67
N ASP A 86 -55.78 13.52 34.90
CA ASP A 86 -56.57 13.77 36.09
C ASP A 86 -57.46 15.03 35.89
N PRO A 87 -58.73 15.00 36.28
CA PRO A 87 -59.61 16.12 36.09
C PRO A 87 -59.16 17.31 36.93
N VAL A 88 -58.72 18.36 36.25
CA VAL A 88 -58.44 19.66 36.89
C VAL A 88 -59.74 20.43 37.06
N ASP A 89 -60.04 20.81 38.29
CA ASP A 89 -61.17 21.63 38.66
C ASP A 89 -61.15 23.00 37.96
N PRO A 90 -62.20 23.47 37.25
CA PRO A 90 -62.14 24.71 36.51
C PRO A 90 -62.33 25.94 37.37
N ASP A 91 -61.35 26.74 37.57
CA ASP A 91 -61.55 28.13 38.01
C ASP A 91 -62.19 28.96 36.90
N PRO A 92 -63.12 29.87 37.23
CA PRO A 92 -63.85 30.64 36.22
C PRO A 92 -62.92 31.70 35.56
N VAL A 93 -62.75 31.59 34.27
CA VAL A 93 -61.99 32.57 33.41
C VAL A 93 -63.01 33.51 32.74
N ASP A 94 -62.73 34.80 32.76
CA ASP A 94 -63.46 35.83 32.04
C ASP A 94 -63.60 35.62 30.57
N PRO A 95 -64.65 36.03 29.87
CA PRO A 95 -64.83 35.79 28.43
C PRO A 95 -63.88 36.62 27.62
N ILE A 96 -63.06 35.93 26.84
CA ILE A 96 -62.21 36.51 25.81
C ILE A 96 -62.97 36.53 24.47
N ASP A 97 -62.97 37.71 23.84
CA ASP A 97 -63.61 37.98 22.55
C ASP A 97 -62.96 37.05 21.46
N PRO A 98 -63.73 36.37 20.62
CA PRO A 98 -63.15 35.48 19.60
C PRO A 98 -62.63 36.25 18.39
N ASP A 99 -61.35 36.37 18.24
CA ASP A 99 -60.74 36.73 16.95
C ASP A 99 -61.01 35.60 15.92
N PRO A 100 -61.27 35.93 14.66
CA PRO A 100 -61.51 34.94 13.61
C PRO A 100 -60.27 34.09 13.37
N VAL A 101 -60.37 32.79 13.62
CA VAL A 101 -59.33 31.79 13.28
C VAL A 101 -59.35 31.56 11.77
N ASP A 102 -58.21 31.82 11.12
CA ASP A 102 -57.99 31.41 9.75
C ASP A 102 -58.10 29.88 9.59
N PRO A 103 -58.64 29.39 8.48
CA PRO A 103 -58.78 27.94 8.27
C PRO A 103 -57.39 27.29 8.21
N VAL A 104 -57.18 26.31 9.09
CA VAL A 104 -55.97 25.47 9.10
C VAL A 104 -55.97 24.63 7.82
N ASP A 105 -54.95 24.81 7.00
CA ASP A 105 -54.72 23.96 5.84
C ASP A 105 -54.60 22.49 6.25
N PRO A 106 -55.17 21.55 5.50
CA PRO A 106 -55.08 20.14 5.78
C PRO A 106 -53.60 19.69 5.79
N ILE A 107 -53.12 19.15 6.89
CA ILE A 107 -51.83 18.49 7.01
C ILE A 107 -51.84 17.29 6.05
N ILE A 108 -51.23 17.45 4.86
CA ILE A 108 -50.92 16.34 3.97
C ILE A 108 -49.77 15.57 4.66
N PRO A 109 -49.98 14.29 5.02
CA PRO A 109 -48.85 13.51 5.54
C PRO A 109 -47.74 13.46 4.46
N GLU A 110 -46.53 13.92 4.83
CA GLU A 110 -45.36 13.82 3.99
C GLU A 110 -45.12 12.35 3.65
N PRO A 111 -44.93 11.96 2.39
CA PRO A 111 -44.69 10.56 2.08
C PRO A 111 -43.46 10.10 2.86
N GLU A 112 -43.59 9.03 3.65
CA GLU A 112 -42.47 8.40 4.32
C GLU A 112 -41.39 8.10 3.28
N GLU A 113 -40.19 8.70 3.45
CA GLU A 113 -39.05 8.34 2.63
C GLU A 113 -38.81 6.82 2.79
N PRO A 114 -38.61 6.08 1.67
CA PRO A 114 -38.35 4.65 1.78
C PRO A 114 -37.12 4.44 2.66
N VAL A 115 -37.28 3.77 3.79
CA VAL A 115 -36.19 3.37 4.68
C VAL A 115 -35.19 2.60 3.84
N ALA A 116 -33.98 3.14 3.69
CA ALA A 116 -32.92 2.48 2.95
C ALA A 116 -32.67 1.10 3.59
N PRO A 117 -32.61 0.01 2.82
CA PRO A 117 -32.36 -1.32 3.39
C PRO A 117 -31.07 -1.28 4.22
N PRO A 118 -31.02 -1.98 5.36
CA PRO A 118 -29.85 -1.98 6.23
C PRO A 118 -28.61 -2.35 5.43
N VAL A 119 -27.57 -1.53 5.49
CA VAL A 119 -26.32 -1.74 4.78
C VAL A 119 -25.62 -2.95 5.39
N THR A 120 -25.76 -4.09 4.76
CA THR A 120 -25.07 -5.32 5.15
C THR A 120 -23.67 -5.30 4.56
N GLU A 121 -22.61 -5.27 5.42
CA GLU A 121 -21.24 -5.27 4.95
C GLU A 121 -20.71 -6.70 4.76
N GLN A 122 -20.08 -6.95 3.61
CA GLN A 122 -19.42 -8.22 3.33
C GLN A 122 -18.18 -8.39 4.22
N GLN A 123 -17.96 -9.61 4.72
CA GLN A 123 -16.79 -9.95 5.54
C GLN A 123 -15.65 -10.48 4.67
N TYR A 124 -14.73 -9.60 4.28
CA TYR A 124 -13.55 -10.01 3.53
C TYR A 124 -12.46 -10.60 4.42
N ARG A 125 -11.80 -11.63 3.90
CA ARG A 125 -10.68 -12.31 4.56
C ARG A 125 -9.44 -11.41 4.61
N PRO A 126 -8.75 -11.28 5.79
CA PRO A 126 -7.53 -10.48 5.89
C PRO A 126 -6.36 -11.00 5.04
N GLU A 127 -6.38 -12.26 4.61
CA GLU A 127 -5.35 -12.83 3.72
C GLU A 127 -5.24 -12.05 2.41
N ALA A 128 -6.34 -11.52 1.86
CA ALA A 128 -6.32 -10.68 0.67
C ALA A 128 -5.39 -9.47 0.84
N GLY A 129 -5.42 -8.80 1.98
CA GLY A 129 -4.52 -7.68 2.27
C GLY A 129 -3.06 -8.10 2.38
N SER A 130 -2.76 -9.29 2.89
CA SER A 130 -1.40 -9.83 2.93
C SER A 130 -0.88 -10.23 1.55
N TYR A 131 -1.73 -10.77 0.68
CA TYR A 131 -1.39 -11.02 -0.73
C TYR A 131 -1.10 -9.71 -1.48
N LEU A 132 -1.95 -8.69 -1.30
CA LEU A 132 -1.74 -7.35 -1.88
C LEU A 132 -0.39 -6.77 -1.44
N ALA A 133 -0.07 -6.84 -0.16
CA ALA A 133 1.20 -6.33 0.38
C ALA A 133 2.41 -7.07 -0.20
N ASN A 134 2.32 -8.40 -0.36
CA ASN A 134 3.39 -9.21 -0.95
C ASN A 134 3.61 -8.82 -2.43
N ASN A 135 2.54 -8.72 -3.24
CA ASN A 135 2.64 -8.36 -4.66
C ASN A 135 3.17 -6.93 -4.85
N TYR A 136 2.72 -5.99 -4.02
CA TYR A 136 3.23 -4.61 -4.01
C TYR A 136 4.73 -4.57 -3.66
N ALA A 137 5.13 -5.29 -2.63
CA ALA A 137 6.53 -5.38 -2.21
C ALA A 137 7.41 -5.97 -3.31
N ALA A 138 7.01 -7.07 -3.95
CA ALA A 138 7.76 -7.71 -5.03
C ALA A 138 8.05 -6.76 -6.20
N ASN A 139 7.14 -5.84 -6.50
CA ASN A 139 7.29 -4.85 -7.57
C ASN A 139 8.07 -3.59 -7.16
N THR A 140 8.15 -3.26 -5.86
CA THR A 140 8.66 -1.95 -5.42
C THR A 140 9.94 -1.98 -4.62
N LEU A 141 10.33 -3.12 -4.03
CA LEU A 141 11.46 -3.22 -3.11
C LEU A 141 12.79 -2.79 -3.73
N PHE A 142 13.07 -3.19 -4.97
CA PHE A 142 14.35 -2.92 -5.63
C PHE A 142 14.36 -1.68 -6.53
N MET A 143 13.27 -0.91 -6.57
CA MET A 143 13.24 0.35 -7.33
C MET A 143 14.30 1.32 -6.84
N THR A 144 14.93 2.03 -7.78
CA THR A 144 16.01 2.97 -7.50
C THR A 144 15.95 4.15 -8.45
N ARG A 145 16.56 5.25 -8.06
CA ARG A 145 16.82 6.45 -8.86
C ARG A 145 18.32 6.60 -9.03
N LEU A 146 18.75 7.50 -9.91
CA LEU A 146 20.16 7.81 -10.08
C LEU A 146 20.84 8.14 -8.75
N HIS A 147 20.30 9.12 -8.01
CA HIS A 147 20.89 9.57 -6.74
C HIS A 147 20.86 8.53 -5.62
N ASP A 148 19.96 7.55 -5.70
CA ASP A 148 19.89 6.45 -4.72
C ASP A 148 21.04 5.45 -4.88
N ARG A 149 21.71 5.44 -6.03
CA ARG A 149 22.72 4.45 -6.45
C ARG A 149 24.12 5.00 -6.48
N LEU A 150 24.27 6.17 -7.08
CA LEU A 150 25.59 6.76 -7.38
C LEU A 150 26.02 7.78 -6.32
N GLY A 151 25.17 8.13 -5.35
CA GLY A 151 25.41 9.19 -4.40
C GLY A 151 25.46 10.55 -5.10
N GLU A 152 26.43 11.38 -4.71
CA GLU A 152 26.59 12.70 -5.29
C GLU A 152 27.06 12.64 -6.75
N THR A 153 26.35 13.27 -7.64
CA THR A 153 26.68 13.32 -9.08
C THR A 153 27.50 14.54 -9.48
N GLN A 154 27.68 15.48 -8.57
CA GLN A 154 28.52 16.67 -8.78
C GLN A 154 30.01 16.39 -8.61
N TYR A 155 30.38 15.29 -7.94
CA TYR A 155 31.75 14.89 -7.75
C TYR A 155 32.27 14.15 -8.97
N VAL A 156 33.23 14.74 -9.63
CA VAL A 156 33.83 14.19 -10.84
C VAL A 156 35.00 13.31 -10.48
N ASP A 157 34.93 12.05 -10.81
CA ASP A 157 36.12 11.22 -10.91
C ASP A 157 36.87 11.64 -12.16
N MET A 158 38.02 12.29 -12.03
CA MET A 158 38.95 12.49 -13.13
C MET A 158 39.58 11.16 -13.48
N LEU A 159 38.90 10.39 -14.31
CA LEU A 159 39.40 9.09 -14.73
C LEU A 159 40.33 9.17 -15.91
N THR A 160 41.47 8.59 -15.73
CA THR A 160 42.43 8.31 -16.79
C THR A 160 41.91 7.19 -17.67
N GLY A 161 41.09 7.44 -18.65
CA GLY A 161 40.79 6.66 -19.86
C GLY A 161 40.83 5.12 -19.89
N GLU A 162 41.08 4.42 -18.77
CA GLU A 162 41.15 2.97 -18.71
C GLU A 162 39.81 2.34 -18.33
N LYS A 163 39.41 1.32 -19.11
CA LYS A 163 38.20 0.51 -18.85
C LYS A 163 38.45 -0.44 -17.68
N LYS A 164 38.16 -0.01 -16.46
CA LYS A 164 38.26 -0.85 -15.24
C LYS A 164 36.95 -0.69 -14.41
N VAL A 165 36.72 -1.63 -13.48
CA VAL A 165 35.74 -1.41 -12.42
C VAL A 165 36.17 -0.17 -11.65
N THR A 166 35.37 0.89 -11.71
CA THR A 166 35.79 2.21 -11.26
C THR A 166 35.15 2.62 -9.95
N SER A 167 34.06 1.98 -9.57
CA SER A 167 33.39 2.25 -8.31
C SER A 167 32.64 1.02 -7.80
N LEU A 168 32.48 0.97 -6.49
CA LEU A 168 31.59 0.05 -5.81
C LEU A 168 30.67 0.84 -4.89
N TRP A 169 29.38 0.63 -4.99
CA TRP A 169 28.40 1.27 -4.13
C TRP A 169 27.51 0.22 -3.42
N MET A 170 27.03 0.59 -2.25
CA MET A 170 26.06 -0.17 -1.49
C MET A 170 25.02 0.79 -0.88
N ARG A 171 23.77 0.39 -0.89
CA ARG A 171 22.70 1.09 -0.19
C ARG A 171 21.88 0.15 0.67
N ASN A 172 21.38 0.69 1.78
CA ASN A 172 20.45 0.02 2.69
C ASN A 172 19.21 0.91 2.82
N VAL A 173 18.02 0.30 2.72
CA VAL A 173 16.74 1.00 2.83
C VAL A 173 15.87 0.28 3.82
N GLY A 174 15.34 1.00 4.80
CA GLY A 174 14.24 0.56 5.66
C GLY A 174 12.98 1.33 5.33
N ALA A 175 11.82 0.66 5.27
CA ALA A 175 10.56 1.33 4.99
C ALA A 175 9.41 0.77 5.83
N HIS A 176 8.43 1.64 6.10
CA HIS A 176 7.18 1.31 6.76
C HIS A 176 6.01 1.81 5.92
N THR A 177 5.22 0.89 5.40
CA THR A 177 4.09 1.16 4.51
C THR A 177 2.77 0.84 5.21
N ARG A 178 1.75 1.66 4.97
CA ARG A 178 0.37 1.44 5.43
C ARG A 178 -0.60 1.68 4.29
N PHE A 179 -1.61 0.83 4.20
CA PHE A 179 -2.70 1.00 3.23
C PHE A 179 -3.98 0.28 3.66
N LYS A 180 -5.04 0.51 2.90
CA LYS A 180 -6.31 -0.23 2.98
C LYS A 180 -6.59 -0.89 1.63
N ASP A 181 -7.37 -1.96 1.67
CA ASP A 181 -7.89 -2.61 0.46
C ASP A 181 -9.06 -1.83 -0.16
N GLY A 182 -9.55 -2.31 -1.31
CA GLY A 182 -10.70 -1.77 -2.04
C GLY A 182 -11.97 -1.61 -1.22
N SER A 183 -12.25 -2.52 -0.27
CA SER A 183 -13.40 -2.43 0.63
C SER A 183 -13.21 -1.39 1.74
N GLY A 184 -11.96 -1.10 2.12
CA GLY A 184 -11.60 -0.28 3.27
C GLY A 184 -11.61 -1.03 4.61
N GLN A 185 -12.05 -2.29 4.62
CA GLN A 185 -12.11 -3.13 5.82
C GLN A 185 -10.75 -3.65 6.25
N LEU A 186 -9.90 -3.98 5.25
CA LEU A 186 -8.61 -4.60 5.50
C LEU A 186 -7.55 -3.52 5.64
N LYS A 187 -7.01 -3.38 6.85
CA LYS A 187 -5.94 -2.45 7.18
C LYS A 187 -4.63 -3.21 7.23
N THR A 188 -3.70 -2.85 6.35
CA THR A 188 -2.40 -3.51 6.21
C THR A 188 -1.26 -2.56 6.56
N GLN A 189 -0.27 -3.09 7.26
CA GLN A 189 1.01 -2.42 7.51
C GLN A 189 2.16 -3.38 7.20
N SER A 190 3.24 -2.84 6.62
CA SER A 190 4.43 -3.58 6.23
C SER A 190 5.67 -2.92 6.74
N ASN A 191 6.67 -3.72 7.12
CA ASN A 191 8.05 -3.28 7.35
C ASN A 191 8.94 -3.99 6.35
N SER A 192 9.80 -3.25 5.68
CA SER A 192 10.70 -3.81 4.68
C SER A 192 12.13 -3.34 4.88
N TYR A 193 13.05 -4.20 4.44
CA TYR A 193 14.47 -3.93 4.39
C TYR A 193 15.02 -4.35 3.05
N VAL A 194 15.85 -3.49 2.46
CA VAL A 194 16.52 -3.73 1.18
C VAL A 194 18.00 -3.43 1.33
N MET A 195 18.83 -4.32 0.83
CA MET A 195 20.25 -4.08 0.60
C MET A 195 20.52 -4.26 -0.89
N GLN A 196 21.11 -3.27 -1.53
CA GLN A 196 21.58 -3.37 -2.90
C GLN A 196 23.04 -2.95 -2.98
N LEU A 197 23.77 -3.60 -3.84
CA LEU A 197 25.16 -3.30 -4.15
C LEU A 197 25.35 -3.33 -5.67
N GLY A 198 26.32 -2.57 -6.14
CA GLY A 198 26.68 -2.54 -7.55
C GLY A 198 27.92 -1.71 -7.79
N GLY A 199 28.30 -1.64 -9.03
CA GLY A 199 29.48 -0.88 -9.42
C GLY A 199 29.54 -0.66 -10.93
N ASP A 200 30.30 0.37 -11.33
CA ASP A 200 30.54 0.66 -12.73
C ASP A 200 31.55 -0.35 -13.32
N LEU A 201 31.12 -0.98 -14.38
CA LEU A 201 31.96 -1.90 -15.17
C LEU A 201 32.79 -1.17 -16.24
N ALA A 202 32.23 -0.06 -16.74
CA ALA A 202 32.89 0.76 -17.75
C ALA A 202 32.43 2.22 -17.64
N GLN A 203 33.36 3.12 -17.94
CA GLN A 203 33.09 4.55 -18.13
C GLN A 203 33.80 5.03 -19.36
N TRP A 204 33.18 5.93 -20.15
CA TRP A 204 33.76 6.53 -21.31
C TRP A 204 33.11 7.87 -21.64
N SER A 205 33.72 8.63 -22.54
CA SER A 205 33.18 9.83 -23.13
C SER A 205 33.09 9.67 -24.64
N SER A 206 32.07 10.21 -25.27
CA SER A 206 31.90 10.18 -26.73
C SER A 206 32.47 11.42 -27.44
N ASP A 207 32.50 12.56 -26.75
CA ASP A 207 32.94 13.86 -27.33
C ASP A 207 33.96 14.60 -26.46
N GLY A 208 34.34 14.03 -25.32
CA GLY A 208 35.28 14.64 -24.37
C GLY A 208 34.58 15.56 -23.35
N LEU A 209 33.29 15.85 -23.51
CA LEU A 209 32.47 16.65 -22.60
C LEU A 209 31.50 15.80 -21.80
N ASP A 210 30.94 14.78 -22.43
CA ASP A 210 29.97 13.86 -21.84
C ASP A 210 30.62 12.74 -21.02
N ARG A 211 29.83 12.04 -20.24
CA ARG A 211 30.26 10.85 -19.50
C ARG A 211 29.18 9.77 -19.53
N TRP A 212 29.58 8.58 -19.91
CA TRP A 212 28.80 7.36 -19.86
C TRP A 212 29.26 6.45 -18.74
N HIS A 213 28.33 5.86 -18.04
CA HIS A 213 28.56 4.80 -17.06
C HIS A 213 27.73 3.57 -17.46
N LEU A 214 28.34 2.41 -17.39
CA LEU A 214 27.67 1.12 -17.51
C LEU A 214 28.04 0.30 -16.28
N GLY A 215 27.07 -0.23 -15.57
CA GLY A 215 27.32 -0.99 -14.37
C GLY A 215 26.36 -2.15 -14.18
N ALA A 216 26.68 -2.96 -13.17
CA ALA A 216 25.86 -4.07 -12.72
C ALA A 216 25.46 -3.87 -11.27
N MET A 217 24.34 -4.45 -10.89
CA MET A 217 23.84 -4.39 -9.51
C MET A 217 23.10 -5.66 -9.13
N ALA A 218 23.11 -5.96 -7.83
CA ALA A 218 22.38 -7.05 -7.22
C ALA A 218 21.76 -6.58 -5.91
N GLY A 219 20.71 -7.26 -5.45
CA GLY A 219 20.03 -6.90 -4.24
C GLY A 219 19.46 -8.08 -3.49
N TYR A 220 19.28 -7.88 -2.19
CA TYR A 220 18.51 -8.71 -1.27
C TYR A 220 17.45 -7.86 -0.61
N ALA A 221 16.24 -8.39 -0.48
CA ALA A 221 15.16 -7.70 0.21
C ALA A 221 14.29 -8.67 1.01
N ASN A 222 13.68 -8.11 2.05
CA ASN A 222 12.69 -8.80 2.87
C ASN A 222 11.60 -7.79 3.25
N SER A 223 10.37 -8.26 3.27
CA SER A 223 9.22 -7.50 3.73
C SER A 223 8.32 -8.39 4.57
N GLN A 224 7.83 -7.85 5.68
CA GLN A 224 6.86 -8.51 6.54
C GLN A 224 5.65 -7.60 6.70
N ASN A 225 4.47 -8.16 6.53
CA ASN A 225 3.23 -7.42 6.67
C ASN A 225 2.25 -8.08 7.63
N ARG A 226 1.32 -7.27 8.11
CA ARG A 226 0.19 -7.71 8.91
C ARG A 226 -1.06 -6.98 8.43
N THR A 227 -2.09 -7.75 8.16
CA THR A 227 -3.42 -7.25 7.81
C THR A 227 -4.40 -7.59 8.92
N ARG A 228 -5.33 -6.68 9.22
CA ARG A 228 -6.44 -6.88 10.13
C ARG A 228 -7.73 -6.42 9.48
N SER A 229 -8.76 -7.25 9.57
CA SER A 229 -10.13 -6.86 9.23
C SER A 229 -10.70 -5.99 10.36
N SER A 230 -11.27 -4.83 10.01
CA SER A 230 -11.95 -3.95 10.95
C SER A 230 -13.33 -4.49 11.36
N LEU A 231 -13.92 -5.36 10.56
CA LEU A 231 -15.23 -5.96 10.80
C LEU A 231 -15.14 -7.21 11.67
N THR A 232 -14.34 -8.18 11.25
CA THR A 232 -14.27 -9.48 11.93
C THR A 232 -13.22 -9.52 13.03
N GLY A 233 -12.27 -8.58 13.03
CA GLY A 233 -11.11 -8.61 13.92
C GLY A 233 -10.06 -9.65 13.55
N TYR A 234 -10.32 -10.56 12.61
CA TYR A 234 -9.35 -11.52 12.13
C TYR A 234 -8.12 -10.85 11.52
N HIS A 235 -7.00 -11.56 11.55
CA HIS A 235 -5.75 -11.04 11.03
C HIS A 235 -5.03 -12.08 10.16
N SER A 236 -4.16 -11.58 9.30
CA SER A 236 -3.20 -12.37 8.54
C SER A 236 -1.81 -11.73 8.59
N ARG A 237 -0.79 -12.52 8.24
CA ARG A 237 0.60 -12.09 8.12
C ARG A 237 1.12 -12.53 6.76
N GLY A 238 1.83 -11.65 6.09
CA GLY A 238 2.56 -11.95 4.87
C GLY A 238 4.05 -11.74 5.04
N GLN A 239 4.82 -12.45 4.23
CA GLN A 239 6.27 -12.33 4.16
C GLN A 239 6.72 -12.48 2.71
N VAL A 240 7.67 -11.63 2.31
CA VAL A 240 8.37 -11.69 1.01
C VAL A 240 9.86 -11.65 1.29
N THR A 241 10.62 -12.54 0.68
CA THR A 241 12.07 -12.52 0.74
C THR A 241 12.61 -12.85 -0.65
N GLY A 242 13.55 -12.06 -1.15
CA GLY A 242 14.06 -12.31 -2.49
C GLY A 242 15.28 -11.51 -2.87
N TYR A 243 15.64 -11.68 -4.12
CA TYR A 243 16.84 -11.15 -4.71
C TYR A 243 16.55 -10.48 -6.04
N SER A 244 17.48 -9.62 -6.47
CA SER A 244 17.48 -9.03 -7.79
C SER A 244 18.88 -9.02 -8.37
N VAL A 245 18.98 -9.04 -9.70
CA VAL A 245 20.20 -8.83 -10.45
C VAL A 245 19.88 -8.04 -11.71
N GLY A 246 20.76 -7.15 -12.11
CA GLY A 246 20.58 -6.40 -13.34
C GLY A 246 21.70 -5.44 -13.68
N LEU A 247 21.41 -4.61 -14.67
CA LEU A 247 22.35 -3.67 -15.24
C LEU A 247 21.77 -2.24 -15.15
N TYR A 248 22.67 -1.27 -15.17
CA TYR A 248 22.30 0.15 -15.32
C TYR A 248 23.24 0.85 -16.28
N GLY A 249 22.72 1.91 -16.89
CA GLY A 249 23.49 2.82 -17.75
C GLY A 249 23.11 4.26 -17.45
N THR A 250 24.11 5.12 -17.28
CA THR A 250 23.91 6.54 -16.96
C THR A 250 24.72 7.39 -17.92
N TRP A 251 24.14 8.46 -18.41
CA TRP A 251 24.77 9.44 -19.26
C TRP A 251 24.61 10.85 -18.69
N TYR A 252 25.70 11.60 -18.66
CA TYR A 252 25.74 13.03 -18.33
C TYR A 252 26.23 13.82 -19.55
N ALA A 253 25.48 14.88 -19.90
CA ALA A 253 25.86 15.73 -21.04
C ALA A 253 27.12 16.55 -20.77
N ASN A 254 27.41 16.90 -19.53
CA ASN A 254 28.58 17.65 -19.12
C ASN A 254 29.19 17.02 -17.85
N ASP A 255 30.36 16.40 -18.03
CA ASP A 255 31.09 15.76 -16.93
C ASP A 255 31.79 16.74 -16.01
N ALA A 256 32.21 17.90 -16.50
CA ALA A 256 33.08 18.82 -15.77
C ALA A 256 32.38 19.45 -14.56
N ASP A 257 31.13 19.90 -14.72
CA ASP A 257 30.37 20.60 -13.68
C ASP A 257 28.99 20.01 -13.43
N LYS A 258 28.66 18.89 -14.12
CA LYS A 258 27.36 18.21 -14.03
C LYS A 258 26.14 19.09 -14.36
N THR A 259 26.33 20.22 -15.02
CA THR A 259 25.23 21.02 -15.58
C THR A 259 24.60 20.29 -16.77
N GLY A 260 23.37 20.65 -17.09
CA GLY A 260 22.67 20.14 -18.25
C GLY A 260 21.96 18.82 -18.00
N THR A 261 21.75 18.09 -19.08
CA THR A 261 20.93 16.88 -19.09
C THR A 261 21.68 15.67 -18.56
N TYR A 262 20.97 14.83 -17.81
CA TYR A 262 21.39 13.44 -17.57
C TYR A 262 20.26 12.48 -17.96
N VAL A 263 20.64 11.26 -18.30
CA VAL A 263 19.72 10.14 -18.54
C VAL A 263 20.25 8.93 -17.79
N ASP A 264 19.37 8.27 -17.06
CA ASP A 264 19.66 7.06 -16.30
C ASP A 264 18.68 5.95 -16.63
N THR A 265 19.18 4.75 -16.87
CA THR A 265 18.40 3.58 -17.20
C THR A 265 18.84 2.39 -16.40
N TRP A 266 17.91 1.51 -16.04
CA TRP A 266 18.24 0.23 -15.44
C TRP A 266 17.18 -0.82 -15.73
N ALA A 267 17.60 -2.08 -15.67
CA ALA A 267 16.71 -3.23 -15.74
C ALA A 267 17.16 -4.29 -14.73
N LEU A 268 16.20 -4.85 -14.01
CA LEU A 268 16.39 -5.87 -12.98
C LEU A 268 15.52 -7.07 -13.27
N TYR A 269 16.07 -8.26 -13.12
CA TYR A 269 15.30 -9.48 -12.91
C TYR A 269 15.20 -9.75 -11.42
N ASN A 270 13.97 -10.00 -10.96
CA ASN A 270 13.63 -10.16 -9.56
C ASN A 270 12.99 -11.53 -9.32
N TRP A 271 13.29 -12.16 -8.17
CA TRP A 271 12.63 -13.40 -7.74
C TRP A 271 12.48 -13.43 -6.22
N PHE A 272 11.31 -13.92 -5.79
CA PHE A 272 10.92 -13.90 -4.38
C PHE A 272 10.25 -15.20 -3.96
N ASP A 273 10.48 -15.59 -2.71
CA ASP A 273 9.69 -16.53 -1.96
C ASP A 273 8.69 -15.77 -1.09
N ASN A 274 7.42 -16.16 -1.19
CA ASN A 274 6.30 -15.53 -0.52
C ASN A 274 5.65 -16.49 0.45
N LYS A 275 5.11 -15.94 1.54
CA LYS A 275 4.31 -16.67 2.53
C LYS A 275 3.14 -15.82 2.99
N VAL A 276 1.96 -16.45 3.15
CA VAL A 276 0.79 -15.84 3.79
C VAL A 276 0.25 -16.81 4.83
N MET A 277 -0.08 -16.28 6.01
CA MET A 277 -0.63 -17.03 7.14
C MET A 277 -1.85 -16.31 7.68
N GLY A 278 -3.03 -16.85 7.47
CA GLY A 278 -4.26 -16.39 8.09
C GLY A 278 -4.43 -16.96 9.50
N GLN A 279 -5.17 -16.25 10.34
CA GLN A 279 -5.59 -16.78 11.65
C GLN A 279 -6.41 -18.04 11.43
N GLU A 280 -6.08 -19.13 12.15
CA GLU A 280 -6.73 -20.45 12.03
C GLU A 280 -6.74 -21.03 10.60
N GLN A 281 -5.77 -20.61 9.76
CA GLN A 281 -5.61 -21.13 8.41
C GLN A 281 -4.21 -21.72 8.22
N ALA A 282 -4.09 -22.63 7.28
CA ALA A 282 -2.80 -23.18 6.86
C ALA A 282 -1.90 -22.05 6.30
N ALA A 283 -0.59 -22.24 6.42
CA ALA A 283 0.36 -21.31 5.83
C ALA A 283 0.54 -21.61 4.34
N GLU A 284 0.30 -20.62 3.50
CA GLU A 284 0.44 -20.71 2.05
C GLU A 284 1.82 -20.20 1.62
N LYS A 285 2.46 -20.90 0.71
CA LYS A 285 3.78 -20.56 0.13
C LYS A 285 3.69 -20.55 -1.39
N TYR A 286 4.22 -19.50 -1.98
CA TYR A 286 4.24 -19.34 -3.44
C TYR A 286 5.45 -18.49 -3.85
N LYS A 287 5.72 -18.39 -5.15
CA LYS A 287 6.83 -17.60 -5.68
C LYS A 287 6.32 -16.44 -6.49
N SER A 288 7.17 -15.43 -6.66
CA SER A 288 6.98 -14.37 -7.65
C SER A 288 8.29 -14.06 -8.35
N SER A 289 8.20 -13.74 -9.63
CA SER A 289 9.36 -13.35 -10.42
C SER A 289 8.96 -12.46 -11.58
N GLY A 290 9.92 -11.69 -12.09
CA GLY A 290 9.68 -10.83 -13.23
C GLY A 290 10.71 -9.72 -13.37
N ILE A 291 10.44 -8.81 -14.29
CA ILE A 291 11.33 -7.73 -14.67
C ILE A 291 10.79 -6.40 -14.17
N THR A 292 11.69 -5.56 -13.68
CA THR A 292 11.44 -4.13 -13.47
C THR A 292 12.49 -3.36 -14.27
N ALA A 293 12.08 -2.28 -14.95
CA ALA A 293 12.97 -1.46 -15.74
C ALA A 293 12.61 0.02 -15.62
N SER A 294 13.59 0.90 -15.78
CA SER A 294 13.40 2.34 -15.59
C SER A 294 14.17 3.16 -16.60
N VAL A 295 13.59 4.29 -16.94
CA VAL A 295 14.26 5.42 -17.58
C VAL A 295 13.98 6.66 -16.75
N GLU A 296 15.06 7.37 -16.37
CA GLU A 296 15.01 8.66 -15.66
C GLU A 296 15.78 9.69 -16.47
N ALA A 297 15.27 10.90 -16.57
CA ALA A 297 15.95 12.03 -17.16
C ALA A 297 15.75 13.27 -16.30
N GLY A 298 16.74 14.14 -16.25
CA GLY A 298 16.67 15.39 -15.55
C GLY A 298 17.62 16.43 -16.14
N TYR A 299 17.50 17.64 -15.64
CA TYR A 299 18.34 18.77 -16.04
C TYR A 299 18.79 19.55 -14.80
N SER A 300 20.10 19.77 -14.66
CA SER A 300 20.69 20.47 -13.53
C SER A 300 20.95 21.94 -13.88
N PHE A 301 20.22 22.85 -13.24
CA PHE A 301 20.40 24.29 -13.35
C PHE A 301 21.22 24.79 -12.17
N LYS A 302 22.35 25.45 -12.45
CA LYS A 302 23.09 26.20 -11.46
C LYS A 302 22.43 27.56 -11.30
N LEU A 303 21.87 27.84 -10.13
CA LEU A 303 21.14 29.08 -9.84
C LEU A 303 22.05 30.21 -9.38
N GLY A 304 23.21 29.86 -8.80
CA GLY A 304 24.17 30.81 -8.29
C GLY A 304 25.29 30.15 -7.50
N GLU A 305 26.23 30.94 -7.06
CA GLU A 305 27.36 30.49 -6.25
C GLU A 305 27.80 31.56 -5.26
N SER A 306 28.43 31.12 -4.18
CA SER A 306 29.17 31.92 -3.22
C SER A 306 30.60 31.43 -3.09
N GLU A 307 31.40 31.95 -2.20
CA GLU A 307 32.82 31.53 -2.03
C GLU A 307 32.98 30.00 -1.81
N ARG A 308 32.02 29.37 -1.11
CA ARG A 308 32.08 27.95 -0.71
C ARG A 308 30.93 27.09 -1.16
N ASN A 309 29.85 27.72 -1.68
CA ASN A 309 28.62 27.01 -1.99
C ASN A 309 28.09 27.33 -3.38
N SER A 310 27.53 26.34 -4.05
CA SER A 310 26.74 26.51 -5.25
C SER A 310 25.29 26.03 -5.01
N TYR A 311 24.33 26.69 -5.65
CA TYR A 311 22.90 26.47 -5.49
C TYR A 311 22.32 25.92 -6.76
N TRP A 312 21.52 24.86 -6.64
CA TRP A 312 21.08 24.06 -7.77
C TRP A 312 19.60 23.75 -7.72
N LEU A 313 18.99 23.64 -8.89
CA LEU A 313 17.64 23.15 -9.09
C LEU A 313 17.66 22.09 -10.18
N GLN A 314 17.04 20.92 -9.92
CA GLN A 314 17.04 19.80 -10.84
C GLN A 314 15.62 19.25 -11.02
N PRO A 315 14.86 19.71 -12.02
CA PRO A 315 13.66 19.05 -12.49
C PRO A 315 14.03 17.70 -13.11
N LYS A 316 13.20 16.68 -12.87
CA LYS A 316 13.42 15.31 -13.34
C LYS A 316 12.13 14.55 -13.52
N ALA A 317 12.18 13.56 -14.41
CA ALA A 317 11.12 12.64 -14.69
C ALA A 317 11.67 11.21 -14.72
N GLN A 318 10.92 10.26 -14.17
CA GLN A 318 11.24 8.84 -14.21
C GLN A 318 10.00 8.05 -14.61
N VAL A 319 10.19 7.06 -15.47
CA VAL A 319 9.19 6.06 -15.81
C VAL A 319 9.75 4.70 -15.42
N VAL A 320 8.97 3.93 -14.65
CA VAL A 320 9.33 2.56 -14.22
C VAL A 320 8.26 1.61 -14.70
N TRP A 321 8.67 0.61 -15.47
CA TRP A 321 7.84 -0.53 -15.81
C TRP A 321 8.05 -1.63 -14.79
N MET A 322 6.96 -2.16 -14.23
CA MET A 322 6.94 -3.17 -13.19
C MET A 322 6.10 -4.35 -13.65
N ASP A 323 6.71 -5.53 -13.74
CA ASP A 323 6.05 -6.77 -14.16
C ASP A 323 6.64 -7.97 -13.40
N VAL A 324 6.60 -7.88 -12.08
CA VAL A 324 6.88 -9.01 -11.19
C VAL A 324 5.55 -9.61 -10.79
N GLN A 325 5.29 -10.84 -11.21
CA GLN A 325 4.03 -11.53 -11.01
C GLN A 325 4.17 -12.69 -10.03
N ALA A 326 3.15 -12.88 -9.20
CA ALA A 326 3.06 -14.01 -8.32
C ALA A 326 2.47 -15.23 -9.03
N ASP A 327 3.02 -16.41 -8.75
CA ASP A 327 2.49 -17.68 -9.24
C ASP A 327 1.07 -17.89 -8.71
N SER A 328 0.16 -18.25 -9.60
CA SER A 328 -1.18 -18.67 -9.21
C SER A 328 -1.10 -19.97 -8.43
N HIS A 329 -1.80 -20.05 -7.31
CA HIS A 329 -1.83 -21.23 -6.48
C HIS A 329 -3.23 -21.47 -5.90
N ARG A 330 -3.39 -22.64 -5.29
CA ARG A 330 -4.60 -22.99 -4.55
C ARG A 330 -4.25 -23.17 -3.09
N GLU A 331 -4.95 -22.43 -2.23
CA GLU A 331 -4.82 -22.56 -0.77
C GLU A 331 -5.31 -23.95 -0.29
N ALA A 332 -4.88 -24.34 0.90
CA ALA A 332 -5.31 -25.61 1.52
C ALA A 332 -6.83 -25.70 1.70
N ASN A 333 -7.50 -24.57 1.88
CA ASN A 333 -8.96 -24.48 1.96
C ASN A 333 -9.67 -24.54 0.60
N GLY A 334 -8.93 -24.69 -0.51
CA GLY A 334 -9.46 -24.79 -1.86
C GLY A 334 -9.56 -23.50 -2.66
N THR A 335 -9.38 -22.33 -2.05
CA THR A 335 -9.43 -21.02 -2.72
C THR A 335 -8.30 -20.88 -3.74
N ARG A 336 -8.60 -20.46 -4.95
CA ARG A 336 -7.60 -20.11 -5.96
C ARG A 336 -7.18 -18.67 -5.77
N VAL A 337 -5.88 -18.45 -5.64
CA VAL A 337 -5.28 -17.10 -5.55
C VAL A 337 -4.48 -16.81 -6.80
N LYS A 338 -4.71 -15.66 -7.41
CA LYS A 338 -4.02 -15.17 -8.61
C LYS A 338 -3.63 -13.72 -8.45
N ASP A 339 -2.42 -13.37 -8.89
CA ASP A 339 -2.06 -11.98 -9.14
C ASP A 339 -2.93 -11.44 -10.29
N ASN A 340 -3.60 -10.33 -10.05
CA ASN A 340 -4.50 -9.72 -11.03
C ASN A 340 -3.96 -8.37 -11.54
N THR A 341 -2.68 -8.10 -11.29
CA THR A 341 -2.00 -6.88 -11.76
C THR A 341 -1.28 -7.20 -13.07
N ASP A 342 -1.80 -6.73 -14.20
CA ASP A 342 -1.18 -6.90 -15.51
C ASP A 342 -0.21 -5.74 -15.78
N GLY A 343 1.02 -5.86 -15.28
CA GLY A 343 2.08 -4.86 -15.47
C GLY A 343 1.66 -3.44 -15.01
N ASN A 344 2.55 -2.70 -14.43
CA ASN A 344 2.28 -1.32 -14.04
C ASN A 344 3.34 -0.38 -14.60
N LEU A 345 2.90 0.74 -15.15
CA LEU A 345 3.77 1.85 -15.52
C LEU A 345 3.66 2.94 -14.47
N MET A 346 4.72 3.13 -13.69
CA MET A 346 4.83 4.21 -12.72
C MET A 346 5.56 5.40 -13.36
N THR A 347 4.95 6.57 -13.30
CA THR A 347 5.58 7.84 -13.68
C THR A 347 5.88 8.65 -12.43
N ARG A 348 7.08 9.20 -12.32
CA ARG A 348 7.46 10.14 -11.25
C ARG A 348 7.93 11.43 -11.87
N LEU A 349 7.31 12.54 -11.49
CA LEU A 349 7.74 13.90 -11.85
C LEU A 349 8.17 14.62 -10.59
N GLY A 350 9.33 15.21 -10.60
CA GLY A 350 9.89 15.84 -9.41
C GLY A 350 10.85 16.96 -9.66
N VAL A 351 11.14 17.65 -8.56
CA VAL A 351 12.14 18.71 -8.50
C VAL A 351 12.99 18.52 -7.25
N LYS A 352 14.31 18.49 -7.43
CA LYS A 352 15.32 18.45 -6.37
C LYS A 352 16.00 19.83 -6.30
N ALA A 353 15.96 20.46 -5.12
CA ALA A 353 16.77 21.64 -4.82
C ALA A 353 17.89 21.25 -3.88
N PHE A 354 19.11 21.69 -4.15
CA PHE A 354 20.27 21.32 -3.36
C PHE A 354 21.34 22.41 -3.34
N ILE A 355 22.14 22.35 -2.29
CA ILE A 355 23.32 23.19 -2.11
C ILE A 355 24.52 22.26 -2.15
N ASN A 356 25.52 22.55 -2.98
CA ASN A 356 26.77 21.82 -2.98
C ASN A 356 27.89 22.71 -2.49
N GLY A 357 28.66 22.24 -1.50
CA GLY A 357 29.77 23.01 -0.96
C GLY A 357 30.30 22.48 0.37
N HIS A 358 31.07 23.32 1.06
CA HIS A 358 31.72 22.96 2.32
C HIS A 358 31.69 24.12 3.33
N ASN A 359 31.93 23.82 4.60
CA ASN A 359 32.10 24.80 5.64
C ASN A 359 33.56 25.31 5.68
N ALA A 360 33.78 26.48 6.25
CA ALA A 360 35.12 27.08 6.42
C ALA A 360 36.14 26.15 7.11
N ILE A 361 35.70 25.26 8.00
CA ILE A 361 36.57 24.28 8.66
C ILE A 361 37.14 23.22 7.69
N ASP A 362 36.54 23.08 6.53
CA ASP A 362 36.93 22.14 5.48
C ASP A 362 37.64 22.84 4.31
N ASP A 363 37.96 24.13 4.40
CA ASP A 363 38.76 24.84 3.43
C ASP A 363 40.10 24.13 3.19
N GLY A 364 40.40 23.89 1.92
CA GLY A 364 41.60 23.15 1.50
C GLY A 364 41.53 21.62 1.68
N LYS A 365 40.41 21.09 2.11
CA LYS A 365 40.13 19.63 2.14
C LYS A 365 39.24 19.23 0.98
N SER A 366 39.35 17.98 0.57
CA SER A 366 38.49 17.39 -0.50
C SER A 366 37.11 16.96 0.05
N ARG A 367 36.54 17.73 0.97
CA ARG A 367 35.23 17.43 1.57
C ARG A 367 34.20 18.39 1.02
N GLU A 368 33.10 17.81 0.54
CA GLU A 368 31.94 18.56 0.10
C GLU A 368 30.68 17.87 0.55
N PHE A 369 29.65 18.66 0.79
CA PHE A 369 28.36 18.15 1.25
C PHE A 369 27.25 18.76 0.40
N GLN A 370 26.22 17.95 0.13
CA GLN A 370 25.07 18.34 -0.64
C GLN A 370 23.79 18.02 0.14
N PRO A 371 23.35 18.92 1.05
CA PRO A 371 22.00 18.84 1.57
C PRO A 371 20.99 19.14 0.47
N PHE A 372 19.87 18.40 0.49
CA PHE A 372 18.83 18.54 -0.52
C PHE A 372 17.43 18.34 0.03
N VAL A 373 16.46 18.91 -0.68
CA VAL A 373 15.04 18.64 -0.58
C VAL A 373 14.51 18.30 -1.97
N GLU A 374 13.64 17.31 -2.03
CA GLU A 374 13.04 16.84 -3.29
C GLU A 374 11.56 16.60 -3.09
N ALA A 375 10.74 17.15 -3.96
CA ALA A 375 9.32 16.91 -4.03
C ALA A 375 8.96 16.17 -5.32
N ASN A 376 8.14 15.12 -5.23
CA ASN A 376 7.73 14.30 -6.35
C ASN A 376 6.22 14.07 -6.36
N TRP A 377 5.64 14.01 -7.55
CA TRP A 377 4.37 13.40 -7.83
C TRP A 377 4.58 12.07 -8.54
N ILE A 378 3.93 11.03 -8.04
CA ILE A 378 4.03 9.65 -8.56
C ILE A 378 2.65 9.23 -9.04
N HIS A 379 2.58 8.71 -10.26
CA HIS A 379 1.37 8.17 -10.85
C HIS A 379 1.57 6.73 -11.30
N ASN A 380 0.65 5.85 -10.91
CA ASN A 380 0.61 4.45 -11.34
C ASN A 380 -0.57 4.23 -12.29
N THR A 381 -0.34 3.58 -13.43
CA THR A 381 -1.39 3.23 -14.39
C THR A 381 -2.32 2.16 -13.83
N GLN A 382 -1.77 1.24 -13.04
CA GLN A 382 -2.49 0.16 -12.36
C GLN A 382 -2.30 0.24 -10.85
N THR A 383 -3.29 -0.23 -10.10
CA THR A 383 -3.16 -0.51 -8.67
C THR A 383 -2.89 -1.99 -8.46
N THR A 384 -2.12 -2.35 -7.44
CA THR A 384 -1.90 -3.76 -7.10
C THR A 384 -3.24 -4.43 -6.78
N SER A 385 -3.48 -5.57 -7.42
CA SER A 385 -4.72 -6.33 -7.34
C SER A 385 -4.44 -7.82 -7.11
N VAL A 386 -5.29 -8.47 -6.33
CA VAL A 386 -5.29 -9.92 -6.14
C VAL A 386 -6.69 -10.46 -6.36
N LYS A 387 -6.79 -11.60 -7.03
CA LYS A 387 -8.04 -12.31 -7.24
C LYS A 387 -8.07 -13.58 -6.40
N MET A 388 -9.10 -13.71 -5.55
CA MET A 388 -9.37 -14.89 -4.75
C MET A 388 -10.67 -15.53 -5.27
N ASP A 389 -10.52 -16.64 -5.99
CA ASP A 389 -11.55 -17.22 -6.86
C ASP A 389 -12.10 -16.16 -7.83
N ASP A 390 -13.36 -15.75 -7.69
CA ASP A 390 -14.00 -14.78 -8.59
C ASP A 390 -13.97 -13.32 -8.07
N VAL A 391 -13.43 -13.10 -6.87
CA VAL A 391 -13.42 -11.78 -6.21
C VAL A 391 -12.05 -11.14 -6.34
N SER A 392 -12.01 -9.92 -6.88
CA SER A 392 -10.81 -9.08 -6.93
C SER A 392 -10.77 -8.11 -5.76
N ASN A 393 -9.61 -8.02 -5.13
CA ASN A 393 -9.29 -7.02 -4.12
C ASN A 393 -8.14 -6.15 -4.62
N ASP A 394 -8.27 -4.83 -4.47
CA ASP A 394 -7.30 -3.84 -4.94
C ASP A 394 -6.69 -3.07 -3.78
N MET A 395 -5.45 -2.66 -3.92
CA MET A 395 -4.78 -1.76 -2.98
C MET A 395 -5.24 -0.33 -3.21
N ARG A 396 -5.73 0.36 -2.18
CA ARG A 396 -6.16 1.77 -2.28
C ARG A 396 -5.01 2.74 -2.08
N GLY A 397 -5.12 3.90 -2.70
CA GLY A 397 -4.30 5.08 -2.42
C GLY A 397 -2.97 5.14 -3.15
N THR A 398 -2.66 4.17 -4.01
CA THR A 398 -1.37 4.11 -4.72
C THR A 398 -1.41 4.67 -6.14
N LYS A 399 -2.58 5.09 -6.64
CA LYS A 399 -2.69 5.60 -8.01
C LYS A 399 -2.00 6.95 -8.19
N ASN A 400 -2.18 7.87 -7.25
CA ASN A 400 -1.50 9.15 -7.20
C ASN A 400 -0.90 9.35 -5.80
N ILE A 401 0.39 9.61 -5.74
CA ILE A 401 1.16 9.71 -4.50
C ILE A 401 1.98 11.00 -4.55
N GLY A 402 1.91 11.78 -3.47
CA GLY A 402 2.86 12.86 -3.19
C GLY A 402 4.03 12.33 -2.38
N GLU A 403 5.25 12.71 -2.71
CA GLU A 403 6.46 12.34 -1.97
C GLU A 403 7.29 13.58 -1.64
N LEU A 404 7.71 13.68 -0.39
CA LEU A 404 8.72 14.62 0.05
C LEU A 404 9.93 13.84 0.55
N LYS A 405 11.13 14.20 0.08
CA LYS A 405 12.40 13.57 0.43
C LYS A 405 13.40 14.63 0.86
N VAL A 406 14.07 14.39 1.96
CA VAL A 406 15.16 15.25 2.47
C VAL A 406 16.36 14.39 2.78
N GLY A 407 17.56 14.94 2.56
CA GLY A 407 18.77 14.18 2.83
C GLY A 407 20.03 15.00 2.65
N VAL A 408 21.14 14.30 2.78
CA VAL A 408 22.48 14.82 2.55
C VAL A 408 23.32 13.79 1.82
N GLU A 409 24.06 14.23 0.85
CA GLU A 409 25.09 13.48 0.16
C GLU A 409 26.43 14.13 0.50
N GLY A 410 27.49 13.35 0.68
CA GLY A 410 28.76 13.91 1.12
C GLY A 410 29.96 13.17 0.52
N GLN A 411 30.89 13.91 -0.06
CA GLN A 411 32.22 13.42 -0.33
C GLN A 411 33.06 13.59 0.94
N ILE A 412 33.42 12.48 1.55
CA ILE A 412 34.25 12.47 2.77
C ILE A 412 35.74 12.48 2.40
N THR A 413 36.09 11.79 1.33
CA THR A 413 37.41 11.80 0.71
C THR A 413 37.25 11.75 -0.82
N PRO A 414 38.28 11.99 -1.62
CA PRO A 414 38.18 11.85 -3.08
C PRO A 414 37.67 10.49 -3.57
N ARG A 415 37.77 9.46 -2.72
CA ARG A 415 37.36 8.10 -3.05
C ARG A 415 36.10 7.61 -2.34
N LEU A 416 35.67 8.29 -1.27
CA LEU A 416 34.57 7.84 -0.42
C LEU A 416 33.45 8.86 -0.40
N ASN A 417 32.30 8.46 -0.91
CA ASN A 417 31.02 9.17 -0.80
C ASN A 417 30.06 8.43 0.12
N VAL A 418 29.31 9.18 0.90
CA VAL A 418 28.26 8.67 1.81
C VAL A 418 27.01 9.50 1.61
N TRP A 419 25.83 8.88 1.59
CA TRP A 419 24.56 9.59 1.53
C TRP A 419 23.53 8.99 2.44
N SER A 420 22.63 9.84 2.90
CA SER A 420 21.49 9.45 3.72
C SER A 420 20.29 10.31 3.40
N ASN A 421 19.11 9.71 3.41
CA ASN A 421 17.87 10.46 3.27
C ASN A 421 16.70 9.78 3.96
N VAL A 422 15.65 10.59 4.16
CA VAL A 422 14.33 10.15 4.62
C VAL A 422 13.32 10.64 3.62
N ALA A 423 12.37 9.80 3.26
CA ALA A 423 11.27 10.13 2.36
C ALA A 423 9.93 9.75 3.00
N GLN A 424 8.94 10.60 2.80
CA GLN A 424 7.55 10.36 3.18
C GLN A 424 6.68 10.42 1.94
N GLN A 425 5.92 9.35 1.72
CA GLN A 425 4.89 9.28 0.68
C GLN A 425 3.51 9.31 1.32
N VAL A 426 2.59 10.00 0.68
CA VAL A 426 1.17 10.03 1.04
C VAL A 426 0.34 9.90 -0.22
N GLY A 427 -0.65 9.02 -0.17
CA GLY A 427 -1.67 8.87 -1.20
C GLY A 427 -3.06 9.12 -0.63
N ASP A 428 -4.08 8.98 -1.46
CA ASP A 428 -5.46 9.06 -0.99
C ASP A 428 -5.84 7.85 -0.11
N LYS A 429 -6.99 7.92 0.54
CA LYS A 429 -7.62 6.80 1.30
C LYS A 429 -6.70 6.13 2.34
N GLY A 430 -5.70 6.87 2.82
CA GLY A 430 -4.84 6.44 3.94
C GLY A 430 -3.60 5.63 3.54
N TYR A 431 -3.19 5.66 2.27
CA TYR A 431 -1.86 5.17 1.88
C TYR A 431 -0.77 6.08 2.45
N SER A 432 0.24 5.49 3.06
CA SER A 432 1.46 6.17 3.49
C SER A 432 2.66 5.23 3.46
N ASP A 433 3.83 5.77 3.12
CA ASP A 433 5.10 5.05 3.15
C ASP A 433 6.18 6.00 3.68
N THR A 434 6.83 5.57 4.75
CA THR A 434 7.98 6.27 5.35
C THR A 434 9.20 5.42 5.14
N ARG A 435 10.25 5.96 4.52
CA ARG A 435 11.49 5.23 4.27
C ARG A 435 12.72 6.03 4.63
N GLY A 436 13.73 5.33 5.14
CA GLY A 436 15.06 5.84 5.36
C GLY A 436 16.08 5.08 4.53
N MET A 437 17.09 5.76 4.02
CA MET A 437 18.17 5.18 3.24
C MET A 437 19.53 5.66 3.72
N LEU A 438 20.49 4.73 3.71
CA LEU A 438 21.91 5.00 3.91
C LEU A 438 22.68 4.31 2.79
N GLY A 439 23.60 5.04 2.15
CA GLY A 439 24.44 4.50 1.09
C GLY A 439 25.90 4.93 1.20
N VAL A 440 26.73 4.15 0.58
CA VAL A 440 28.17 4.39 0.50
C VAL A 440 28.67 4.02 -0.90
N LYS A 441 29.58 4.82 -1.45
CA LYS A 441 30.28 4.56 -2.72
C LYS A 441 31.77 4.73 -2.51
N TYR A 442 32.52 3.78 -3.02
CA TYR A 442 33.98 3.82 -3.06
C TYR A 442 34.48 3.81 -4.49
N ASN A 443 35.32 4.77 -4.82
CA ASN A 443 35.99 4.90 -6.12
C ASN A 443 37.43 4.41 -5.99
N PHE A 444 37.87 3.55 -6.92
CA PHE A 444 39.21 2.93 -6.92
C PHE A 444 40.28 3.80 -7.52
#